data_df1cb588beaa575754917ed9d09a9c7a
#
_entry.id   df1cb588beaa575754917ed9d09a9c7a
#
_cell.length_a   1.000
_cell.length_b   1.000
_cell.length_c   1.000
_cell.angle_alpha   90.00
_cell.angle_beta   90.00
_cell.angle_gamma   90.00
#
_symmetry.space_group_name_H-M   'P 1'
#
loop_
_entity.id
_entity.type
_entity.pdbx_description
1 polymer ?
#
loop_
_entity_poly.entity_id
_entity_poly.type
_entity_poly.pdbx_seq_one_letter_code
_entity_poly.pdbx_strand_id
1 'polypeptide(L)'
;DADIQGMIMDVGSREKLEEYMGKNIAQIREQMFENYKNRMIVEDVQLGLVRDIKVTPAQVRRYFKGLPEDSIPFVPTKVECQIITREPKIPQEEIDRVKNTLRDYTERINSGSAQFSTLALMYSEDKLSAQAGGELGFAGRASYVPEFANVAFNLTDPKAVSKIVETEFGFHIIQLIEKRGDMVNCRHILLKPRVTTEALQQSINDLDSISAEIARGLYTFDECVSFVSYDKDTRNNYGLLYDKDQRISKFEMKDLPAEVARAVAGLKVGEISKPFIMVDSKGREVVAIVKLKSRTNGHRATMVDDYQELQDVVISKLREEKIENWIREKQKTTYIHINEEWKNCEFKYPGWIK
;
A
#
# COMPACT_ATOMS: atom_id res chain seq x y z
N ASP A 1 -12.18 14.69 -3.14
CA ASP A 1 -11.13 15.73 -3.10
C ASP A 1 -9.71 15.10 -3.20
N ALA A 2 -9.42 13.98 -2.53
CA ALA A 2 -8.13 13.31 -2.64
C ALA A 2 -7.77 12.90 -4.09
N ASP A 3 -8.74 12.37 -4.82
CA ASP A 3 -8.52 11.96 -6.23
C ASP A 3 -8.25 13.16 -7.15
N ILE A 4 -8.91 14.30 -6.90
CA ILE A 4 -8.62 15.53 -7.64
C ILE A 4 -7.22 16.03 -7.34
N GLN A 5 -6.77 15.93 -6.10
CA GLN A 5 -5.39 16.24 -5.73
C GLN A 5 -4.40 15.29 -6.40
N GLY A 6 -4.71 13.99 -6.46
CA GLY A 6 -3.93 13.02 -7.22
C GLY A 6 -3.80 13.41 -8.69
N MET A 7 -4.93 13.72 -9.35
CA MET A 7 -4.94 14.18 -10.74
C MET A 7 -4.12 15.46 -10.97
N ILE A 8 -4.18 16.42 -10.02
CA ILE A 8 -3.38 17.64 -10.09
C ILE A 8 -1.88 17.31 -10.00
N MET A 9 -1.50 16.37 -9.12
CA MET A 9 -0.12 15.90 -9.00
C MET A 9 0.37 15.22 -10.28
N ASP A 10 -0.46 14.38 -10.89
CA ASP A 10 -0.12 13.64 -12.11
C ASP A 10 0.13 14.57 -13.32
N VAL A 11 -0.67 15.62 -13.46
CA VAL A 11 -0.53 16.59 -14.57
C VAL A 11 0.36 17.80 -14.22
N GLY A 12 0.73 17.94 -12.95
CA GLY A 12 1.71 18.91 -12.45
C GLY A 12 1.15 20.24 -11.96
N SER A 13 -0.09 20.64 -12.29
CA SER A 13 -0.75 21.80 -11.71
C SER A 13 -2.27 21.79 -11.93
N ARG A 14 -2.97 22.61 -11.13
CA ARG A 14 -4.41 22.80 -11.25
C ARG A 14 -4.82 23.34 -12.62
N GLU A 15 -4.11 24.34 -13.12
CA GLU A 15 -4.36 25.01 -14.38
C GLU A 15 -4.25 24.02 -15.55
N LYS A 16 -3.22 23.16 -15.52
CA LYS A 16 -3.06 22.11 -16.52
C LYS A 16 -4.17 21.06 -16.47
N LEU A 17 -4.65 20.72 -15.26
CA LEU A 17 -5.79 19.80 -15.13
C LEU A 17 -7.07 20.43 -15.71
N GLU A 18 -7.33 21.71 -15.39
CA GLU A 18 -8.49 22.44 -15.92
C GLU A 18 -8.42 22.56 -17.46
N GLU A 19 -7.25 22.83 -18.01
CA GLU A 19 -7.02 22.88 -19.46
C GLU A 19 -7.22 21.50 -20.11
N TYR A 20 -6.64 20.45 -19.55
CA TYR A 20 -6.75 19.07 -20.04
C TYR A 20 -8.20 18.57 -20.02
N MET A 21 -8.93 18.85 -18.96
CA MET A 21 -10.32 18.43 -18.78
C MET A 21 -11.33 19.37 -19.47
N GLY A 22 -10.91 20.57 -19.90
CA GLY A 22 -11.79 21.60 -20.46
C GLY A 22 -12.84 22.11 -19.45
N LYS A 23 -12.59 22.00 -18.15
CA LYS A 23 -13.51 22.29 -17.05
C LYS A 23 -12.75 22.87 -15.86
N ASN A 24 -13.40 23.76 -15.10
CA ASN A 24 -12.82 24.22 -13.85
C ASN A 24 -12.95 23.13 -12.74
N ILE A 25 -12.16 23.28 -11.67
CA ILE A 25 -12.13 22.30 -10.55
C ILE A 25 -13.51 22.06 -9.93
N ALA A 26 -14.38 23.07 -9.86
CA ALA A 26 -15.72 22.91 -9.31
C ALA A 26 -16.59 22.01 -10.21
N GLN A 27 -16.48 22.16 -11.52
CA GLN A 27 -17.18 21.31 -12.50
C GLN A 27 -16.60 19.89 -12.53
N ILE A 28 -15.28 19.75 -12.41
CA ILE A 28 -14.63 18.42 -12.30
C ILE A 28 -15.13 17.71 -11.03
N ARG A 29 -15.18 18.42 -9.90
CA ARG A 29 -15.68 17.87 -8.62
C ARG A 29 -17.13 17.43 -8.74
N GLU A 30 -17.99 18.24 -9.31
CA GLU A 30 -19.41 17.92 -9.50
C GLU A 30 -19.59 16.70 -10.40
N GLN A 31 -18.87 16.65 -11.52
CA GLN A 31 -18.90 15.49 -12.42
C GLN A 31 -18.40 14.22 -11.74
N MET A 32 -17.30 14.30 -10.99
CA MET A 32 -16.78 13.15 -10.24
C MET A 32 -17.78 12.70 -9.17
N PHE A 33 -18.39 13.65 -8.43
CA PHE A 33 -19.39 13.33 -7.43
C PHE A 33 -20.59 12.59 -8.04
N GLU A 34 -21.15 13.07 -9.15
CA GLU A 34 -22.25 12.37 -9.84
C GLU A 34 -21.81 10.99 -10.37
N ASN A 35 -20.60 10.86 -10.88
CA ASN A 35 -20.07 9.56 -11.33
C ASN A 35 -19.94 8.58 -10.15
N TYR A 36 -19.40 9.02 -9.00
CA TYR A 36 -19.31 8.19 -7.80
C TYR A 36 -20.67 7.79 -7.26
N LYS A 37 -21.58 8.75 -7.18
CA LYS A 37 -22.94 8.51 -6.72
C LYS A 37 -23.66 7.48 -7.61
N ASN A 38 -23.59 7.64 -8.92
CA ASN A 38 -24.19 6.69 -9.86
C ASN A 38 -23.54 5.29 -9.75
N ARG A 39 -22.23 5.22 -9.62
CA ARG A 39 -21.50 3.96 -9.41
C ARG A 39 -21.93 3.29 -8.11
N MET A 40 -21.99 4.03 -7.00
CA MET A 40 -22.45 3.49 -5.71
C MET A 40 -23.89 2.97 -5.77
N ILE A 41 -24.80 3.69 -6.46
CA ILE A 41 -26.20 3.24 -6.66
C ILE A 41 -26.21 1.92 -7.44
N VAL A 42 -25.43 1.81 -8.50
CA VAL A 42 -25.34 0.57 -9.31
C VAL A 42 -24.78 -0.59 -8.46
N GLU A 43 -23.72 -0.34 -7.72
CA GLU A 43 -23.12 -1.34 -6.81
C GLU A 43 -24.11 -1.79 -5.73
N ASP A 44 -24.84 -0.88 -5.12
CA ASP A 44 -25.84 -1.19 -4.08
C ASP A 44 -27.00 -2.03 -4.64
N VAL A 45 -27.52 -1.66 -5.82
CA VAL A 45 -28.55 -2.46 -6.50
C VAL A 45 -28.03 -3.85 -6.84
N GLN A 46 -26.81 -3.97 -7.39
CA GLN A 46 -26.21 -5.28 -7.70
C GLN A 46 -26.01 -6.12 -6.45
N LEU A 47 -25.47 -5.53 -5.37
CA LEU A 47 -25.32 -6.21 -4.09
C LEU A 47 -26.66 -6.67 -3.51
N GLY A 48 -27.69 -5.82 -3.58
CA GLY A 48 -29.04 -6.18 -3.15
C GLY A 48 -29.62 -7.36 -3.93
N LEU A 49 -29.37 -7.44 -5.23
CA LEU A 49 -29.83 -8.55 -6.08
C LEU A 49 -29.18 -9.88 -5.72
N VAL A 50 -27.89 -9.87 -5.32
CA VAL A 50 -27.10 -11.09 -5.15
C VAL A 50 -26.84 -11.49 -3.69
N ARG A 51 -27.31 -10.68 -2.74
CA ARG A 51 -27.08 -10.85 -1.29
C ARG A 51 -27.46 -12.22 -0.76
N ASP A 52 -28.55 -12.78 -1.28
CA ASP A 52 -29.14 -14.01 -0.78
C ASP A 52 -28.59 -15.28 -1.47
N ILE A 53 -27.64 -15.13 -2.40
CA ILE A 53 -27.03 -16.28 -3.08
C ILE A 53 -26.14 -17.04 -2.09
N LYS A 54 -26.56 -18.25 -1.79
CA LYS A 54 -25.80 -19.23 -0.99
C LYS A 54 -25.57 -20.49 -1.80
N VAL A 55 -24.41 -21.07 -1.67
CA VAL A 55 -24.01 -22.26 -2.41
C VAL A 55 -23.64 -23.36 -1.43
N THR A 56 -24.24 -24.53 -1.61
CA THR A 56 -23.97 -25.73 -0.81
C THR A 56 -22.81 -26.54 -1.40
N PRO A 57 -22.10 -27.35 -0.59
CA PRO A 57 -21.06 -28.24 -1.10
C PRO A 57 -21.51 -29.18 -2.22
N ALA A 58 -22.78 -29.62 -2.18
CA ALA A 58 -23.36 -30.46 -3.22
C ALA A 58 -23.50 -29.70 -4.56
N GLN A 59 -23.86 -28.43 -4.53
CA GLN A 59 -23.92 -27.58 -5.74
C GLN A 59 -22.54 -27.32 -6.32
N VAL A 60 -21.54 -27.01 -5.48
CA VAL A 60 -20.15 -26.86 -5.93
C VAL A 60 -19.66 -28.13 -6.62
N ARG A 61 -19.82 -29.29 -5.96
CA ARG A 61 -19.43 -30.58 -6.51
C ARG A 61 -20.13 -30.88 -7.84
N ARG A 62 -21.42 -30.56 -7.97
CA ARG A 62 -22.20 -30.77 -9.20
C ARG A 62 -21.70 -29.87 -10.31
N TYR A 63 -21.35 -28.62 -10.01
CA TYR A 63 -20.86 -27.66 -10.98
C TYR A 63 -19.56 -28.15 -11.64
N PHE A 64 -18.59 -28.61 -10.83
CA PHE A 64 -17.30 -29.07 -11.35
C PHE A 64 -17.29 -30.51 -11.88
N LYS A 65 -18.28 -31.33 -11.55
CA LYS A 65 -18.32 -32.77 -11.91
C LYS A 65 -18.37 -33.06 -13.42
N GLY A 66 -18.64 -32.13 -14.24
CA GLY A 66 -18.72 -32.33 -15.71
C GLY A 66 -17.80 -31.47 -16.51
N LEU A 67 -16.97 -30.68 -15.82
CA LEU A 67 -16.06 -29.76 -16.48
C LEU A 67 -14.74 -30.45 -16.86
N PRO A 68 -14.14 -30.05 -18.00
CA PRO A 68 -12.77 -30.44 -18.33
C PRO A 68 -11.81 -29.99 -17.22
N GLU A 69 -10.71 -30.72 -17.03
CA GLU A 69 -9.69 -30.41 -16.00
C GLU A 69 -9.14 -28.98 -16.15
N ASP A 70 -9.01 -28.50 -17.38
CA ASP A 70 -8.56 -27.14 -17.67
C ASP A 70 -9.53 -26.04 -17.21
N SER A 71 -10.79 -26.39 -16.98
CA SER A 71 -11.81 -25.47 -16.47
C SER A 71 -11.84 -25.39 -14.93
N ILE A 72 -11.10 -26.29 -14.26
CA ILE A 72 -10.94 -26.24 -12.80
C ILE A 72 -9.93 -25.15 -12.47
N PRO A 73 -10.23 -24.23 -11.54
CA PRO A 73 -9.31 -23.18 -11.15
C PRO A 73 -7.93 -23.73 -10.75
N PHE A 74 -6.89 -23.06 -11.18
CA PHE A 74 -5.54 -23.36 -10.73
C PHE A 74 -5.23 -22.53 -9.48
N VAL A 75 -4.92 -23.20 -8.39
CA VAL A 75 -4.44 -22.59 -7.16
C VAL A 75 -2.93 -22.42 -7.29
N PRO A 76 -2.42 -21.19 -7.31
CA PRO A 76 -0.99 -20.95 -7.46
C PRO A 76 -0.22 -21.39 -6.21
N THR A 77 1.09 -21.55 -6.35
CA THR A 77 1.98 -21.82 -5.21
C THR A 77 1.86 -20.70 -4.18
N LYS A 78 1.49 -21.06 -2.96
CA LYS A 78 1.44 -20.15 -1.80
C LYS A 78 2.50 -20.55 -0.79
N VAL A 79 3.12 -19.54 -0.18
CA VAL A 79 4.15 -19.71 0.86
C VAL A 79 3.75 -18.96 2.12
N GLU A 80 4.09 -19.54 3.27
CA GLU A 80 4.01 -18.90 4.58
C GLU A 80 5.42 -18.71 5.11
N CYS A 81 5.78 -17.48 5.48
CA CYS A 81 7.14 -17.11 5.83
C CYS A 81 7.20 -16.40 7.17
N GLN A 82 8.28 -16.64 7.89
CA GLN A 82 8.67 -15.87 9.07
C GLN A 82 9.92 -15.06 8.73
N ILE A 83 10.01 -13.84 9.25
CA ILE A 83 11.10 -12.90 8.98
C ILE A 83 11.72 -12.39 10.29
N ILE A 84 13.03 -12.25 10.32
CA ILE A 84 13.78 -11.47 11.31
C ILE A 84 14.42 -10.31 10.56
N THR A 85 14.18 -9.10 11.03
CA THR A 85 14.79 -7.89 10.47
C THR A 85 15.77 -7.28 11.47
N ARG A 86 16.83 -6.68 10.95
CA ARG A 86 17.82 -5.92 11.71
C ARG A 86 17.98 -4.55 11.09
N GLU A 87 17.76 -3.50 11.88
CA GLU A 87 18.06 -2.14 11.44
C GLU A 87 19.57 -1.90 11.58
N PRO A 88 20.26 -1.46 10.52
CA PRO A 88 21.66 -1.08 10.60
C PRO A 88 21.84 0.13 11.53
N LYS A 89 22.86 0.10 12.38
CA LYS A 89 23.19 1.24 13.24
C LYS A 89 23.74 2.39 12.41
N ILE A 90 22.99 3.48 12.33
CA ILE A 90 23.41 4.67 11.63
C ILE A 90 24.52 5.37 12.43
N PRO A 91 25.68 5.67 11.82
CA PRO A 91 26.75 6.40 12.48
C PRO A 91 26.30 7.79 12.93
N GLN A 92 26.79 8.23 14.11
CA GLN A 92 26.45 9.54 14.65
C GLN A 92 26.85 10.68 13.68
N GLU A 93 27.92 10.49 12.93
CA GLU A 93 28.40 11.47 11.92
C GLU A 93 27.36 11.73 10.83
N GLU A 94 26.64 10.69 10.39
CA GLU A 94 25.55 10.84 9.41
C GLU A 94 24.33 11.58 9.99
N ILE A 95 24.00 11.29 11.24
CA ILE A 95 22.95 12.00 11.97
C ILE A 95 23.31 13.49 12.08
N ASP A 96 24.55 13.79 12.46
CA ASP A 96 25.03 15.14 12.59
C ASP A 96 25.11 15.87 11.24
N ARG A 97 25.50 15.18 10.19
CA ARG A 97 25.48 15.72 8.81
C ARG A 97 24.08 16.16 8.41
N VAL A 98 23.08 15.29 8.61
CA VAL A 98 21.67 15.60 8.29
C VAL A 98 21.16 16.77 9.12
N LYS A 99 21.41 16.76 10.43
CA LYS A 99 21.01 17.86 11.33
C LYS A 99 21.66 19.19 10.94
N ASN A 100 22.95 19.18 10.58
CA ASN A 100 23.65 20.38 10.12
C ASN A 100 23.11 20.90 8.79
N THR A 101 22.78 20.01 7.86
CA THR A 101 22.13 20.37 6.58
C THR A 101 20.77 21.04 6.81
N LEU A 102 19.94 20.50 7.71
CA LEU A 102 18.64 21.11 8.05
C LEU A 102 18.80 22.45 8.77
N ARG A 103 19.85 22.65 9.59
CA ARG A 103 20.17 23.95 10.20
C ARG A 103 20.54 24.97 9.13
N ASP A 104 21.40 24.61 8.16
CA ASP A 104 21.73 25.47 7.02
C ASP A 104 20.46 25.89 6.25
N TYR A 105 19.57 24.92 5.96
CA TYR A 105 18.31 25.26 5.29
C TYR A 105 17.46 26.23 6.11
N THR A 106 17.36 26.01 7.43
CA THR A 106 16.63 26.91 8.33
C THR A 106 17.23 28.31 8.32
N GLU A 107 18.55 28.46 8.39
CA GLU A 107 19.24 29.76 8.32
C GLU A 107 19.01 30.46 6.98
N ARG A 108 19.09 29.76 5.88
CA ARG A 108 18.83 30.30 4.53
C ARG A 108 17.38 30.75 4.35
N ILE A 109 16.41 30.02 4.92
CA ILE A 109 15.01 30.42 4.88
C ILE A 109 14.78 31.66 5.75
N ASN A 110 15.29 31.66 6.97
CA ASN A 110 15.10 32.76 7.93
C ASN A 110 15.79 34.06 7.47
N SER A 111 16.93 33.97 6.76
CA SER A 111 17.62 35.12 6.15
C SER A 111 16.97 35.60 4.84
N GLY A 112 16.00 34.86 4.30
CA GLY A 112 15.37 35.17 3.02
C GLY A 112 16.24 34.83 1.78
N SER A 113 17.39 34.17 1.97
CA SER A 113 18.29 33.78 0.86
C SER A 113 17.77 32.56 0.10
N ALA A 114 16.81 31.81 0.63
CA ALA A 114 16.09 30.72 -0.05
C ALA A 114 14.64 30.66 0.38
N GLN A 115 13.78 30.18 -0.51
CA GLN A 115 12.39 29.86 -0.17
C GLN A 115 12.28 28.42 0.32
N PHE A 116 11.43 28.18 1.34
CA PHE A 116 11.19 26.85 1.87
C PHE A 116 10.76 25.86 0.77
N SER A 117 9.79 26.26 -0.06
CA SER A 117 9.28 25.45 -1.16
C SER A 117 10.35 25.03 -2.18
N THR A 118 11.27 25.93 -2.48
CA THR A 118 12.38 25.64 -3.40
C THR A 118 13.34 24.61 -2.80
N LEU A 119 13.69 24.75 -1.51
CA LEU A 119 14.55 23.77 -0.84
C LEU A 119 13.83 22.41 -0.66
N ALA A 120 12.54 22.42 -0.39
CA ALA A 120 11.74 21.20 -0.33
C ALA A 120 11.71 20.45 -1.66
N LEU A 121 11.44 21.18 -2.77
CA LEU A 121 11.41 20.62 -4.11
C LEU A 121 12.76 19.99 -4.50
N MET A 122 13.87 20.63 -4.15
CA MET A 122 15.21 20.20 -4.55
C MET A 122 15.78 19.10 -3.66
N TYR A 123 15.51 19.12 -2.36
CA TYR A 123 16.26 18.34 -1.39
C TYR A 123 15.43 17.47 -0.46
N SER A 124 14.10 17.66 -0.37
CA SER A 124 13.29 16.81 0.49
C SER A 124 13.25 15.36 -0.04
N GLU A 125 13.45 14.42 0.88
CA GLU A 125 13.37 12.99 0.61
C GLU A 125 11.95 12.44 0.74
N ASP A 126 10.97 13.24 1.16
CA ASP A 126 9.56 12.96 0.96
C ASP A 126 9.16 13.39 -0.46
N LYS A 127 9.23 12.43 -1.39
CA LYS A 127 9.01 12.68 -2.82
C LYS A 127 7.59 13.15 -3.15
N LEU A 128 6.61 12.76 -2.35
CA LEU A 128 5.21 13.14 -2.58
C LEU A 128 4.99 14.63 -2.30
N SER A 129 5.37 15.10 -1.11
CA SER A 129 5.20 16.50 -0.76
C SER A 129 6.24 17.41 -1.42
N ALA A 130 7.44 16.90 -1.73
CA ALA A 130 8.53 17.68 -2.37
C ALA A 130 8.06 18.34 -3.66
N GLN A 131 7.30 17.64 -4.52
CA GLN A 131 6.77 18.18 -5.78
C GLN A 131 5.82 19.37 -5.56
N ALA A 132 5.13 19.40 -4.42
CA ALA A 132 4.28 20.50 -4.00
C ALA A 132 5.03 21.52 -3.10
N GLY A 133 6.37 21.57 -3.16
CA GLY A 133 7.17 22.46 -2.31
C GLY A 133 7.14 22.10 -0.84
N GLY A 134 6.91 20.83 -0.52
CA GLY A 134 6.82 20.27 0.83
C GLY A 134 5.44 20.37 1.46
N GLU A 135 4.41 20.88 0.77
CA GLU A 135 3.07 21.11 1.30
C GLU A 135 2.33 19.78 1.49
N LEU A 136 1.69 19.64 2.68
CA LEU A 136 0.97 18.43 3.09
C LEU A 136 -0.56 18.57 2.99
N GLY A 137 -1.06 19.80 2.72
CA GLY A 137 -2.49 20.10 2.75
C GLY A 137 -3.08 20.15 4.16
N PHE A 138 -4.39 20.42 4.26
CA PHE A 138 -5.09 20.45 5.55
C PHE A 138 -5.31 19.05 6.09
N ALA A 139 -4.77 18.80 7.27
CA ALA A 139 -4.94 17.53 7.96
C ALA A 139 -5.10 17.71 9.47
N GLY A 140 -5.82 16.79 10.10
CA GLY A 140 -6.02 16.74 11.54
C GLY A 140 -4.81 16.10 12.25
N ARG A 141 -4.76 16.26 13.58
CA ARG A 141 -3.66 15.77 14.41
C ARG A 141 -3.36 14.28 14.27
N ALA A 142 -4.40 13.46 14.09
CA ALA A 142 -4.29 12.02 13.96
C ALA A 142 -3.67 11.55 12.62
N SER A 143 -3.55 12.45 11.65
CA SER A 143 -2.92 12.14 10.34
C SER A 143 -1.40 12.17 10.38
N TYR A 144 -0.81 12.62 11.47
CA TYR A 144 0.63 12.75 11.64
C TYR A 144 1.14 11.88 12.79
N VAL A 145 2.41 11.47 12.72
CA VAL A 145 3.08 10.87 13.87
C VAL A 145 3.17 11.86 15.03
N PRO A 146 3.13 11.40 16.28
CA PRO A 146 3.00 12.27 17.46
C PRO A 146 4.06 13.37 17.53
N GLU A 147 5.30 13.08 17.22
CA GLU A 147 6.43 14.01 17.25
C GLU A 147 6.24 15.16 16.27
N PHE A 148 5.84 14.83 15.05
CA PHE A 148 5.53 15.81 14.00
C PHE A 148 4.30 16.63 14.36
N ALA A 149 3.20 15.96 14.76
CA ALA A 149 1.96 16.62 15.16
C ALA A 149 2.17 17.62 16.30
N ASN A 150 2.96 17.24 17.31
CA ASN A 150 3.26 18.11 18.44
C ASN A 150 3.92 19.43 18.02
N VAL A 151 4.77 19.40 17.03
CA VAL A 151 5.42 20.61 16.52
C VAL A 151 4.50 21.37 15.57
N ALA A 152 3.93 20.70 14.57
CA ALA A 152 3.10 21.35 13.54
C ALA A 152 1.90 22.10 14.14
N PHE A 153 1.22 21.52 15.13
CA PHE A 153 0.06 22.14 15.79
C PHE A 153 0.42 23.26 16.78
N ASN A 154 1.67 23.32 17.26
CA ASN A 154 2.16 24.39 18.13
C ASN A 154 2.77 25.57 17.37
N LEU A 155 3.04 25.44 16.06
CA LEU A 155 3.49 26.57 15.24
C LEU A 155 2.39 27.63 15.17
N THR A 156 2.75 28.89 15.36
CA THR A 156 1.84 30.06 15.31
C THR A 156 2.22 31.07 14.25
N ASP A 157 3.50 31.13 13.87
CA ASP A 157 4.02 32.05 12.88
C ASP A 157 4.28 31.34 11.54
N PRO A 158 3.57 31.70 10.46
CA PRO A 158 3.79 31.12 9.13
C PRO A 158 5.18 31.42 8.53
N LYS A 159 5.90 32.40 9.06
CA LYS A 159 7.26 32.76 8.60
C LYS A 159 8.34 31.94 9.29
N ALA A 160 8.06 31.44 10.48
CA ALA A 160 9.03 30.71 11.27
C ALA A 160 9.16 29.25 10.81
N VAL A 161 10.42 28.79 10.77
CA VAL A 161 10.73 27.36 10.59
C VAL A 161 10.88 26.71 11.96
N SER A 162 10.35 25.52 12.14
CA SER A 162 10.48 24.76 13.39
C SER A 162 11.94 24.42 13.72
N LYS A 163 12.17 24.04 14.97
CA LYS A 163 13.35 23.24 15.31
C LYS A 163 13.29 21.90 14.55
N ILE A 164 14.45 21.24 14.46
CA ILE A 164 14.52 19.90 13.86
C ILE A 164 13.66 18.93 14.68
N VAL A 165 12.79 18.21 14.00
CA VAL A 165 11.91 17.18 14.57
C VAL A 165 12.41 15.83 14.11
N GLU A 166 12.69 14.96 15.06
CA GLU A 166 13.07 13.56 14.79
C GLU A 166 11.81 12.69 14.86
N THR A 167 11.61 11.86 13.83
CA THR A 167 10.50 10.91 13.75
C THR A 167 11.03 9.57 13.25
N GLU A 168 10.20 8.54 13.21
CA GLU A 168 10.55 7.25 12.63
C GLU A 168 10.88 7.32 11.11
N PHE A 169 10.51 8.40 10.42
CA PHE A 169 10.81 8.62 9.00
C PHE A 169 12.13 9.36 8.74
N GLY A 170 12.72 9.98 9.76
CA GLY A 170 13.92 10.78 9.66
C GLY A 170 13.82 12.12 10.38
N PHE A 171 14.56 13.11 9.90
CA PHE A 171 14.65 14.44 10.48
C PHE A 171 13.91 15.46 9.61
N HIS A 172 13.06 16.26 10.28
CA HIS A 172 12.19 17.23 9.60
C HIS A 172 12.45 18.65 10.10
N ILE A 173 12.26 19.61 9.21
CA ILE A 173 11.91 20.99 9.57
C ILE A 173 10.54 21.28 8.99
N ILE A 174 9.72 22.03 9.75
CA ILE A 174 8.30 22.26 9.45
C ILE A 174 8.05 23.76 9.42
N GLN A 175 7.23 24.22 8.46
CA GLN A 175 6.73 25.58 8.43
C GLN A 175 5.22 25.57 8.30
N LEU A 176 4.54 26.37 9.10
CA LEU A 176 3.09 26.55 9.04
C LEU A 176 2.72 27.31 7.76
N ILE A 177 1.65 26.91 7.09
CA ILE A 177 1.02 27.69 6.02
C ILE A 177 -0.23 28.34 6.56
N GLU A 178 -1.17 27.54 7.10
CA GLU A 178 -2.46 28.02 7.60
C GLU A 178 -3.04 27.06 8.65
N LYS A 179 -3.86 27.62 9.58
CA LYS A 179 -4.67 26.82 10.51
C LYS A 179 -6.14 27.07 10.27
N ARG A 180 -6.97 26.03 10.30
CA ARG A 180 -8.43 26.09 10.20
C ARG A 180 -9.07 25.18 11.22
N GLY A 181 -9.55 25.74 12.34
CA GLY A 181 -10.09 24.94 13.44
C GLY A 181 -9.06 23.92 13.95
N ASP A 182 -9.43 22.65 13.93
CA ASP A 182 -8.60 21.53 14.38
C ASP A 182 -7.69 20.93 13.27
N MET A 183 -7.56 21.62 12.14
CA MET A 183 -6.70 21.22 11.03
C MET A 183 -5.58 22.22 10.80
N VAL A 184 -4.41 21.71 10.42
CA VAL A 184 -3.26 22.51 9.99
C VAL A 184 -2.90 22.18 8.55
N ASN A 185 -2.54 23.21 7.77
CA ASN A 185 -1.79 23.07 6.55
C ASN A 185 -0.37 23.52 6.83
N CYS A 186 0.58 22.63 6.62
CA CYS A 186 2.01 22.90 6.81
C CYS A 186 2.81 22.31 5.64
N ARG A 187 4.05 22.73 5.54
CA ARG A 187 5.05 22.16 4.64
C ARG A 187 6.26 21.71 5.42
N HIS A 188 6.94 20.68 4.93
CA HIS A 188 8.10 20.14 5.57
C HIS A 188 9.24 19.82 4.59
N ILE A 189 10.44 19.72 5.11
CA ILE A 189 11.59 19.11 4.44
C ILE A 189 12.01 17.93 5.29
N LEU A 190 12.02 16.74 4.69
CA LEU A 190 12.48 15.51 5.29
C LEU A 190 13.86 15.17 4.76
N LEU A 191 14.81 14.91 5.63
CA LEU A 191 16.08 14.27 5.31
C LEU A 191 16.29 13.03 6.14
N LYS A 192 16.85 11.97 5.53
CA LYS A 192 17.16 10.70 6.16
C LYS A 192 18.67 10.54 6.28
N PRO A 193 19.19 10.11 7.44
CA PRO A 193 20.60 9.71 7.53
C PRO A 193 20.80 8.45 6.69
N ARG A 194 21.90 8.39 5.95
CA ARG A 194 22.21 7.26 5.08
C ARG A 194 22.79 6.11 5.87
N VAL A 195 22.35 4.92 5.52
CA VAL A 195 22.98 3.70 6.03
C VAL A 195 24.32 3.52 5.32
N THR A 196 25.38 3.30 6.08
CA THR A 196 26.71 3.05 5.49
C THR A 196 26.87 1.58 5.12
N THR A 197 27.76 1.30 4.16
CA THR A 197 28.08 -0.07 3.74
C THR A 197 28.59 -0.91 4.91
N GLU A 198 29.38 -0.30 5.81
CA GLU A 198 29.92 -0.95 7.01
C GLU A 198 28.80 -1.32 7.99
N ALA A 199 27.81 -0.45 8.19
CA ALA A 199 26.67 -0.73 9.07
C ALA A 199 25.77 -1.85 8.51
N LEU A 200 25.57 -1.88 7.18
CA LEU A 200 24.89 -2.98 6.49
C LEU A 200 25.66 -4.29 6.67
N GLN A 201 26.98 -4.28 6.41
CA GLN A 201 27.81 -5.48 6.55
C GLN A 201 27.82 -6.01 7.99
N GLN A 202 27.87 -5.13 8.99
CA GLN A 202 27.77 -5.55 10.40
C GLN A 202 26.43 -6.23 10.68
N SER A 203 25.33 -5.68 10.18
CA SER A 203 24.00 -6.27 10.35
C SER A 203 23.85 -7.61 9.62
N ILE A 204 24.49 -7.77 8.46
CA ILE A 204 24.60 -9.05 7.75
C ILE A 204 25.34 -10.08 8.60
N ASN A 205 26.51 -9.73 9.14
CA ASN A 205 27.31 -10.61 9.97
C ASN A 205 26.56 -11.01 11.27
N ASP A 206 25.83 -10.07 11.88
CA ASP A 206 24.99 -10.35 13.05
C ASP A 206 23.92 -11.40 12.73
N LEU A 207 23.20 -11.25 11.60
CA LEU A 207 22.16 -12.20 11.20
C LEU A 207 22.70 -13.54 10.72
N ASP A 208 23.89 -13.57 10.10
CA ASP A 208 24.58 -14.82 9.77
C ASP A 208 24.95 -15.60 11.05
N SER A 209 25.42 -14.89 12.09
CA SER A 209 25.73 -15.50 13.38
C SER A 209 24.49 -16.10 14.03
N ILE A 210 23.38 -15.37 14.02
CA ILE A 210 22.07 -15.84 14.52
C ILE A 210 21.59 -17.06 13.75
N SER A 211 21.70 -17.04 12.42
CA SER A 211 21.32 -18.19 11.58
C SER A 211 22.16 -19.44 11.91
N ALA A 212 23.46 -19.25 12.17
CA ALA A 212 24.34 -20.33 12.59
C ALA A 212 24.01 -20.88 14.00
N GLU A 213 23.57 -20.03 14.92
CA GLU A 213 23.13 -20.46 16.27
C GLU A 213 21.79 -21.22 16.19
N ILE A 214 20.87 -20.79 15.37
CA ILE A 214 19.62 -21.53 15.10
C ILE A 214 19.93 -22.89 14.46
N ALA A 215 20.82 -22.94 13.48
CA ALA A 215 21.22 -24.19 12.82
C ALA A 215 21.87 -25.18 13.77
N ARG A 216 22.58 -24.72 14.82
CA ARG A 216 23.14 -25.54 15.89
C ARG A 216 22.12 -25.96 16.96
N GLY A 217 20.88 -25.45 16.87
CA GLY A 217 19.81 -25.75 17.84
C GLY A 217 19.97 -25.05 19.18
N LEU A 218 20.81 -24.00 19.27
CA LEU A 218 20.99 -23.22 20.50
C LEU A 218 19.74 -22.35 20.78
N TYR A 219 19.12 -21.86 19.75
CA TYR A 219 17.87 -21.08 19.79
C TYR A 219 16.93 -21.52 18.68
N THR A 220 15.65 -21.33 18.90
CA THR A 220 14.63 -21.45 17.85
C THR A 220 14.51 -20.13 17.05
N PHE A 221 13.98 -20.20 15.85
CA PHE A 221 13.71 -19.00 15.06
C PHE A 221 12.75 -18.04 15.79
N ASP A 222 11.72 -18.59 16.44
CA ASP A 222 10.69 -17.83 17.17
C ASP A 222 11.27 -17.09 18.38
N GLU A 223 12.20 -17.70 19.11
CA GLU A 223 12.94 -17.02 20.19
C GLU A 223 13.77 -15.86 19.64
N CYS A 224 14.52 -16.09 18.56
CA CYS A 224 15.30 -15.04 17.91
C CYS A 224 14.43 -13.91 17.37
N VAL A 225 13.24 -14.18 16.83
CA VAL A 225 12.28 -13.14 16.46
C VAL A 225 11.98 -12.21 17.62
N SER A 226 11.70 -12.78 18.79
CA SER A 226 11.30 -12.00 19.98
C SER A 226 12.39 -11.08 20.50
N PHE A 227 13.65 -11.52 20.45
CA PHE A 227 14.79 -10.81 21.03
C PHE A 227 15.55 -9.92 20.05
N VAL A 228 15.54 -10.28 18.75
CA VAL A 228 16.43 -9.66 17.76
C VAL A 228 15.67 -8.85 16.73
N SER A 229 14.45 -9.27 16.33
CA SER A 229 13.76 -8.62 15.22
C SER A 229 13.41 -7.17 15.52
N TYR A 230 13.79 -6.30 14.61
CA TYR A 230 13.54 -4.87 14.70
C TYR A 230 12.09 -4.52 14.40
N ASP A 231 11.52 -5.11 13.36
CA ASP A 231 10.14 -4.83 12.96
C ASP A 231 9.14 -5.31 14.01
N LYS A 232 8.43 -4.37 14.63
CA LYS A 232 7.48 -4.65 15.72
C LYS A 232 6.26 -5.43 15.25
N ASP A 233 5.81 -5.20 14.01
CA ASP A 233 4.59 -5.82 13.50
C ASP A 233 4.78 -7.33 13.33
N THR A 234 5.85 -7.74 12.67
CA THR A 234 6.18 -9.17 12.52
C THR A 234 6.68 -9.76 13.81
N ARG A 235 7.49 -9.03 14.61
CA ARG A 235 7.99 -9.50 15.91
C ARG A 235 6.87 -9.91 16.85
N ASN A 236 5.80 -9.12 16.94
CA ASN A 236 4.65 -9.42 17.79
C ASN A 236 3.78 -10.58 17.28
N ASN A 237 4.04 -11.04 16.05
CA ASN A 237 3.39 -12.17 15.40
C ASN A 237 4.37 -13.33 15.11
N TYR A 238 5.33 -13.55 16.00
CA TYR A 238 6.34 -14.62 15.87
C TYR A 238 7.11 -14.57 14.53
N GLY A 239 7.33 -13.38 14.00
CA GLY A 239 7.99 -13.17 12.71
C GLY A 239 7.11 -13.45 11.49
N LEU A 240 5.87 -13.90 11.66
CA LEU A 240 5.00 -14.29 10.57
C LEU A 240 4.64 -13.06 9.71
N LEU A 241 4.89 -13.18 8.42
CA LEU A 241 4.38 -12.20 7.45
C LEU A 241 2.85 -12.33 7.40
N TYR A 242 2.17 -11.18 7.50
CA TYR A 242 0.71 -11.14 7.57
C TYR A 242 0.17 -9.89 6.87
N ASP A 243 -0.75 -10.10 5.95
CA ASP A 243 -1.52 -9.00 5.35
C ASP A 243 -2.72 -8.69 6.25
N LYS A 244 -2.74 -7.48 6.83
CA LYS A 244 -3.80 -7.03 7.76
C LYS A 244 -5.13 -6.77 7.04
N ASP A 245 -5.07 -6.34 5.80
CA ASP A 245 -6.25 -5.96 5.01
C ASP A 245 -6.97 -7.22 4.50
N GLN A 246 -6.22 -8.16 3.94
CA GLN A 246 -6.74 -9.43 3.47
C GLN A 246 -6.85 -10.50 4.55
N ARG A 247 -6.23 -10.29 5.71
CA ARG A 247 -6.18 -11.22 6.85
C ARG A 247 -5.59 -12.59 6.48
N ILE A 248 -4.54 -12.59 5.66
CA ILE A 248 -3.85 -13.80 5.20
C ILE A 248 -2.39 -13.82 5.67
N SER A 249 -1.86 -15.03 5.89
CA SER A 249 -0.44 -15.32 6.14
C SER A 249 0.22 -16.14 5.03
N LYS A 250 -0.57 -16.62 4.08
CA LYS A 250 -0.10 -17.38 2.92
C LYS A 250 -0.19 -16.51 1.68
N PHE A 251 0.95 -16.28 1.05
CA PHE A 251 1.11 -15.37 -0.08
C PHE A 251 1.49 -16.13 -1.35
N GLU A 252 1.02 -15.68 -2.49
CA GLU A 252 1.65 -16.00 -3.74
C GLU A 252 3.02 -15.31 -3.84
N MET A 253 3.93 -15.87 -4.61
CA MET A 253 5.27 -15.30 -4.74
C MET A 253 5.27 -13.85 -5.26
N LYS A 254 4.29 -13.49 -6.08
CA LYS A 254 4.13 -12.15 -6.66
C LYS A 254 3.66 -11.09 -5.64
N ASP A 255 3.01 -11.54 -4.56
CA ASP A 255 2.43 -10.65 -3.53
C ASP A 255 3.41 -10.38 -2.38
N LEU A 256 4.54 -11.09 -2.36
CA LEU A 256 5.63 -10.84 -1.42
C LEU A 256 6.51 -9.67 -1.89
N PRO A 257 7.15 -8.94 -0.95
CA PRO A 257 8.24 -8.02 -1.32
C PRO A 257 9.29 -8.75 -2.19
N ALA A 258 9.78 -8.09 -3.25
CA ALA A 258 10.61 -8.71 -4.26
C ALA A 258 11.87 -9.40 -3.69
N GLU A 259 12.47 -8.80 -2.65
CA GLU A 259 13.64 -9.32 -1.96
C GLU A 259 13.30 -10.60 -1.19
N VAL A 260 12.17 -10.61 -0.48
CA VAL A 260 11.67 -11.78 0.26
C VAL A 260 11.32 -12.91 -0.72
N ALA A 261 10.62 -12.61 -1.81
CA ALA A 261 10.28 -13.59 -2.83
C ALA A 261 11.53 -14.26 -3.42
N ARG A 262 12.57 -13.48 -3.74
CA ARG A 262 13.86 -13.99 -4.20
C ARG A 262 14.55 -14.88 -3.17
N ALA A 263 14.55 -14.46 -1.90
CA ALA A 263 15.18 -15.22 -0.82
C ALA A 263 14.47 -16.56 -0.57
N VAL A 264 13.14 -16.60 -0.68
CA VAL A 264 12.32 -17.79 -0.42
C VAL A 264 12.29 -18.77 -1.60
N ALA A 265 12.53 -18.32 -2.84
CA ALA A 265 12.34 -19.12 -4.05
C ALA A 265 13.07 -20.48 -4.02
N GLY A 266 14.30 -20.50 -3.50
CA GLY A 266 15.15 -21.70 -3.43
C GLY A 266 15.06 -22.50 -2.14
N LEU A 267 14.32 -22.03 -1.11
CA LEU A 267 14.30 -22.67 0.20
C LEU A 267 13.37 -23.90 0.22
N LYS A 268 13.76 -24.90 1.00
CA LYS A 268 12.86 -25.97 1.45
C LYS A 268 12.12 -25.52 2.71
N VAL A 269 10.98 -26.16 2.98
CA VAL A 269 10.23 -25.91 4.20
C VAL A 269 11.11 -26.16 5.43
N GLY A 270 11.15 -25.17 6.32
CA GLY A 270 11.99 -25.16 7.52
C GLY A 270 13.37 -24.50 7.33
N GLU A 271 13.83 -24.29 6.10
CA GLU A 271 15.12 -23.64 5.84
C GLU A 271 15.05 -22.12 6.02
N ILE A 272 16.19 -21.54 6.37
CA ILE A 272 16.41 -20.11 6.57
C ILE A 272 17.28 -19.59 5.42
N SER A 273 16.94 -18.41 4.89
CA SER A 273 17.72 -17.74 3.85
C SER A 273 19.07 -17.24 4.39
N LYS A 274 19.98 -16.93 3.47
CA LYS A 274 21.09 -16.02 3.78
C LYS A 274 20.54 -14.62 4.06
N PRO A 275 21.27 -13.79 4.85
CA PRO A 275 20.90 -12.40 5.03
C PRO A 275 20.83 -11.64 3.70
N PHE A 276 19.83 -10.78 3.56
CA PHE A 276 19.65 -9.93 2.40
C PHE A 276 19.17 -8.54 2.83
N ILE A 277 19.45 -7.55 2.00
CA ILE A 277 19.01 -6.16 2.21
C ILE A 277 17.64 -6.00 1.57
N MET A 278 16.73 -5.33 2.27
CA MET A 278 15.43 -4.94 1.78
C MET A 278 15.03 -3.55 2.29
N VAL A 279 14.00 -2.98 1.70
CA VAL A 279 13.38 -1.74 2.19
C VAL A 279 12.11 -2.11 2.96
N ASP A 280 11.99 -1.62 4.20
CA ASP A 280 10.81 -1.86 5.02
C ASP A 280 9.60 -0.99 4.58
N SER A 281 8.44 -1.20 5.19
CA SER A 281 7.20 -0.43 4.91
C SER A 281 7.33 1.07 5.19
N LYS A 282 8.37 1.50 5.90
CA LYS A 282 8.68 2.90 6.22
C LYS A 282 9.74 3.50 5.31
N GLY A 283 10.19 2.75 4.30
CA GLY A 283 11.19 3.19 3.33
C GLY A 283 12.61 3.20 3.88
N ARG A 284 12.94 2.38 4.91
CA ARG A 284 14.27 2.27 5.49
C ARG A 284 14.96 0.99 5.01
N GLU A 285 16.26 1.08 4.77
CA GLU A 285 17.08 -0.09 4.49
C GLU A 285 17.28 -0.91 5.75
N VAL A 286 16.89 -2.18 5.69
CA VAL A 286 17.06 -3.16 6.76
C VAL A 286 17.70 -4.42 6.19
N VAL A 287 18.38 -5.18 7.05
CA VAL A 287 18.87 -6.52 6.71
C VAL A 287 17.89 -7.55 7.27
N ALA A 288 17.59 -8.57 6.51
CA ALA A 288 16.61 -9.58 6.88
C ALA A 288 17.10 -10.99 6.60
N ILE A 289 16.61 -11.95 7.38
CA ILE A 289 16.59 -13.37 7.07
C ILE A 289 15.15 -13.86 7.08
N VAL A 290 14.82 -14.77 6.19
CA VAL A 290 13.49 -15.35 6.10
C VAL A 290 13.54 -16.87 6.25
N LYS A 291 12.60 -17.43 7.03
CA LYS A 291 12.38 -18.86 7.16
C LYS A 291 11.12 -19.24 6.39
N LEU A 292 11.23 -20.24 5.51
CA LEU A 292 10.06 -20.81 4.84
C LEU A 292 9.33 -21.75 5.80
N LYS A 293 8.18 -21.32 6.31
CA LYS A 293 7.37 -22.08 7.27
C LYS A 293 6.54 -23.17 6.59
N SER A 294 5.89 -22.82 5.50
CA SER A 294 5.13 -23.78 4.68
C SER A 294 5.11 -23.39 3.21
N ARG A 295 4.92 -24.38 2.34
CA ARG A 295 4.74 -24.18 0.89
C ARG A 295 3.64 -25.10 0.41
N THR A 296 2.61 -24.54 -0.19
CA THR A 296 1.60 -25.28 -0.95
C THR A 296 1.95 -25.13 -2.42
N ASN A 297 2.28 -26.22 -3.09
CA ASN A 297 2.60 -26.20 -4.52
C ASN A 297 1.36 -25.88 -5.34
N GLY A 298 1.55 -25.22 -6.47
CA GLY A 298 0.47 -24.95 -7.41
C GLY A 298 -0.18 -26.23 -7.90
N HIS A 299 -1.51 -26.28 -7.89
CA HIS A 299 -2.29 -27.43 -8.28
C HIS A 299 -3.67 -27.02 -8.79
N ARG A 300 -4.39 -27.93 -9.43
CA ARG A 300 -5.80 -27.74 -9.72
C ARG A 300 -6.59 -27.86 -8.43
N ALA A 301 -7.54 -26.93 -8.21
CA ALA A 301 -8.30 -26.85 -6.99
C ALA A 301 -9.06 -28.17 -6.71
N THR A 302 -9.03 -28.61 -5.45
CA THR A 302 -9.73 -29.79 -4.99
C THR A 302 -10.86 -29.47 -4.04
N MET A 303 -11.86 -30.34 -3.98
CA MET A 303 -12.99 -30.19 -3.03
C MET A 303 -12.56 -30.37 -1.57
N VAL A 304 -11.37 -30.91 -1.33
CA VAL A 304 -10.87 -31.20 0.04
C VAL A 304 -10.06 -30.00 0.55
N ASP A 305 -9.14 -29.52 -0.26
CA ASP A 305 -8.16 -28.52 0.17
C ASP A 305 -8.58 -27.09 -0.17
N ASP A 306 -9.34 -26.90 -1.29
CA ASP A 306 -9.62 -25.58 -1.88
C ASP A 306 -11.12 -25.33 -2.04
N TYR A 307 -11.91 -25.87 -1.13
CA TYR A 307 -13.37 -25.75 -1.19
C TYR A 307 -13.84 -24.29 -1.29
N GLN A 308 -13.20 -23.38 -0.56
CA GLN A 308 -13.58 -21.97 -0.56
C GLN A 308 -13.37 -21.32 -1.94
N GLU A 309 -12.22 -21.56 -2.57
CA GLU A 309 -11.91 -21.07 -3.92
C GLU A 309 -12.94 -21.59 -4.94
N LEU A 310 -13.27 -22.89 -4.86
CA LEU A 310 -14.27 -23.49 -5.73
C LEU A 310 -15.68 -22.94 -5.47
N GLN A 311 -16.03 -22.71 -4.21
CA GLN A 311 -17.29 -22.10 -3.81
C GLN A 311 -17.41 -20.66 -4.34
N ASP A 312 -16.37 -19.87 -4.22
CA ASP A 312 -16.34 -18.47 -4.67
C ASP A 312 -16.50 -18.35 -6.19
N VAL A 313 -15.92 -19.28 -6.95
CA VAL A 313 -16.14 -19.36 -8.41
C VAL A 313 -17.62 -19.62 -8.73
N VAL A 314 -18.25 -20.58 -8.05
CA VAL A 314 -19.67 -20.88 -8.28
C VAL A 314 -20.56 -19.72 -7.85
N ILE A 315 -20.27 -19.09 -6.70
CA ILE A 315 -21.01 -17.91 -6.22
C ILE A 315 -20.89 -16.77 -7.23
N SER A 316 -19.69 -16.49 -7.72
CA SER A 316 -19.45 -15.43 -8.70
C SER A 316 -20.22 -15.66 -9.99
N LYS A 317 -20.23 -16.91 -10.48
CA LYS A 317 -20.97 -17.31 -11.67
C LYS A 317 -22.50 -17.12 -11.48
N LEU A 318 -23.03 -17.57 -10.37
CA LEU A 318 -24.46 -17.41 -10.05
C LEU A 318 -24.88 -15.94 -9.85
N ARG A 319 -23.98 -15.13 -9.29
CA ARG A 319 -24.18 -13.68 -9.17
C ARG A 319 -24.23 -13.03 -10.54
N GLU A 320 -23.29 -13.33 -11.41
CA GLU A 320 -23.27 -12.82 -12.77
C GLU A 320 -24.53 -13.21 -13.54
N GLU A 321 -24.90 -14.48 -13.54
CA GLU A 321 -26.14 -14.98 -14.18
C GLU A 321 -27.40 -14.27 -13.64
N LYS A 322 -27.48 -14.06 -12.32
CA LYS A 322 -28.64 -13.38 -11.72
C LYS A 322 -28.71 -11.90 -12.13
N ILE A 323 -27.58 -11.19 -12.16
CA ILE A 323 -27.52 -9.81 -12.61
C ILE A 323 -27.88 -9.71 -14.10
N GLU A 324 -27.32 -10.60 -14.90
CA GLU A 324 -27.58 -10.63 -16.35
C GLU A 324 -29.07 -10.88 -16.67
N ASN A 325 -29.67 -11.86 -16.00
CA ASN A 325 -31.09 -12.16 -16.13
C ASN A 325 -31.96 -10.97 -15.69
N TRP A 326 -31.59 -10.31 -14.58
CA TRP A 326 -32.29 -9.11 -14.12
C TRP A 326 -32.20 -7.97 -15.15
N ILE A 327 -31.03 -7.72 -15.73
CA ILE A 327 -30.84 -6.72 -16.80
C ILE A 327 -31.72 -7.05 -17.99
N ARG A 328 -31.73 -8.30 -18.47
CA ARG A 328 -32.56 -8.73 -19.61
C ARG A 328 -34.05 -8.53 -19.33
N GLU A 329 -34.53 -8.80 -18.13
CA GLU A 329 -35.91 -8.53 -17.78
C GLU A 329 -36.23 -7.03 -17.72
N LYS A 330 -35.32 -6.22 -17.16
CA LYS A 330 -35.48 -4.76 -17.12
C LYS A 330 -35.45 -4.13 -18.49
N GLN A 331 -34.63 -4.61 -19.42
CA GLN A 331 -34.61 -4.12 -20.81
C GLN A 331 -35.96 -4.27 -21.51
N LYS A 332 -36.77 -5.27 -21.16
CA LYS A 332 -38.12 -5.45 -21.75
C LYS A 332 -39.11 -4.36 -21.34
N THR A 333 -38.95 -3.81 -20.15
CA THR A 333 -39.93 -2.91 -19.53
C THR A 333 -39.45 -1.45 -19.40
N THR A 334 -38.15 -1.22 -19.58
CA THR A 334 -37.55 0.11 -19.43
C THR A 334 -37.51 0.82 -20.80
N TYR A 335 -37.89 2.10 -20.84
CA TYR A 335 -37.66 2.95 -22.02
C TYR A 335 -36.15 3.24 -22.13
N ILE A 336 -35.60 2.94 -23.30
CA ILE A 336 -34.16 3.10 -23.60
C ILE A 336 -34.08 3.92 -24.90
N HIS A 337 -33.35 5.03 -24.84
CA HIS A 337 -32.95 5.82 -25.98
C HIS A 337 -31.44 5.83 -26.13
N ILE A 338 -30.94 5.39 -27.29
CA ILE A 338 -29.54 5.40 -27.64
C ILE A 338 -29.35 6.33 -28.82
N ASN A 339 -28.46 7.30 -28.72
CA ASN A 339 -28.10 8.20 -29.80
C ASN A 339 -27.54 7.41 -30.99
N GLU A 340 -27.83 7.91 -32.21
CA GLU A 340 -27.43 7.24 -33.46
C GLU A 340 -25.94 6.89 -33.52
N GLU A 341 -25.10 7.77 -33.00
CA GLU A 341 -23.64 7.61 -32.95
C GLU A 341 -23.17 6.32 -32.19
N TRP A 342 -23.99 5.86 -31.24
CA TRP A 342 -23.68 4.73 -30.37
C TRP A 342 -24.42 3.44 -30.75
N LYS A 343 -25.32 3.47 -31.71
CA LYS A 343 -26.12 2.29 -32.13
C LYS A 343 -25.27 1.16 -32.71
N ASN A 344 -24.12 1.49 -33.27
CA ASN A 344 -23.20 0.51 -33.87
C ASN A 344 -22.15 -0.03 -32.89
N CYS A 345 -22.22 0.34 -31.59
CA CYS A 345 -21.31 -0.15 -30.58
C CYS A 345 -21.70 -1.55 -30.10
N GLU A 346 -20.72 -2.38 -29.79
CA GLU A 346 -20.94 -3.64 -29.08
C GLU A 346 -21.26 -3.34 -27.60
N PHE A 347 -22.48 -3.67 -27.18
CA PHE A 347 -22.89 -3.56 -25.79
C PHE A 347 -22.63 -4.87 -25.06
N LYS A 348 -22.14 -4.77 -23.82
CA LYS A 348 -21.91 -5.94 -22.95
C LYS A 348 -23.15 -6.85 -22.82
N TYR A 349 -24.34 -6.25 -22.82
CA TYR A 349 -25.60 -6.98 -22.79
C TYR A 349 -26.37 -6.68 -24.08
N PRO A 350 -26.66 -7.69 -24.91
CA PRO A 350 -27.45 -7.49 -26.13
C PRO A 350 -28.90 -7.13 -25.80
N GLY A 351 -29.55 -6.39 -26.70
CA GLY A 351 -30.96 -6.00 -26.52
C GLY A 351 -31.22 -4.53 -26.07
N TRP A 352 -30.17 -3.70 -26.04
CA TRP A 352 -30.31 -2.26 -25.81
C TRP A 352 -30.89 -1.51 -27.03
N ILE A 353 -30.65 -2.01 -28.23
CA ILE A 353 -31.19 -1.48 -29.49
C ILE A 353 -32.41 -2.32 -29.83
N LYS A 354 -33.56 -1.66 -29.90
CA LYS A 354 -34.83 -2.31 -30.30
C LYS A 354 -35.11 -2.02 -31.75
#